data_92f8307a5acbdc1d965f740618a737a4
#
_entry.id   92f8307a5acbdc1d965f740618a737a4
#
_cell.length_a   1.000
_cell.length_b   1.000
_cell.length_c   1.000
_cell.angle_alpha   90.00
_cell.angle_beta   90.00
_cell.angle_gamma   90.00
#
_symmetry.space_group_name_H-M   'P 1'
#
loop_
_entity.id
_entity.type
_entity.pdbx_description
1 polymer ?
#
loop_
_entity_poly.entity_id
_entity_poly.type
_entity_poly.pdbx_seq_one_letter_code
_entity_poly.pdbx_strand_id
1 'polypeptide(L)'
;MKTSIIYKKIAFFGVILVLLSSCSDLLNTEPITDEISPPQDEQLIKTAAEAELAMKSCYSSFGIEYWQFDYFFLGDAGADVAYAGADGDDFFQIDEYRTITTNYVVARDWNWLNDFVKRCNLVINYVNTVPDLPQARKDEMIGEASLIRALTRFQAVQTWGDFPLVNATVTSINNENFDALYPSLYPSRKPVSEVYAAIIADCEVALEKSPASTAAPSSKFKVSKGAANALLAKVYATMPNPDWAKCIQYSDAVINGGYSLMTTFDHLFDNVHEGNAEAIWEINGDGQGGTVNGWCTNVFLGNNWKKFNTPSHTLSLALDTKRRTSTIKKFPTTFADPYWTTFTQFPNPWRMRATDGTQNFYIFRLADILLLKAEALAHTGNLTGAMALVNQVRTRVLLANITPATSESDAIDKILKERFLELAFEGQRWFDLKREGKTVEVLSQQKYLVYDPVTQTSNQTLMPYIPNLDSKDLLLPVPQAAIDNNSNLSQNPGY
;
A
#
# COMPACT_ATOMS: atom_id res chain seq x y z
N MET A 1 -38.31 68.49 35.19
CA MET A 1 -38.00 67.75 33.92
C MET A 1 -36.63 68.02 33.30
N LYS A 2 -35.84 69.02 33.68
CA LYS A 2 -34.53 69.35 33.15
C LYS A 2 -33.35 68.64 33.85
N THR A 3 -33.49 68.27 35.11
CA THR A 3 -32.44 67.58 35.89
C THR A 3 -32.25 66.11 35.53
N SER A 4 -33.29 65.36 35.13
CA SER A 4 -33.24 63.95 34.75
C SER A 4 -32.49 63.70 33.46
N ILE A 5 -32.42 64.68 32.55
CA ILE A 5 -31.74 64.57 31.25
C ILE A 5 -30.19 64.70 31.40
N ILE A 6 -29.77 65.53 32.37
CA ILE A 6 -28.35 65.76 32.65
C ILE A 6 -27.70 64.46 33.24
N TYR A 7 -28.37 63.81 34.19
CA TYR A 7 -27.86 62.56 34.78
C TYR A 7 -27.80 61.39 33.77
N LYS A 8 -28.78 61.35 32.83
CA LYS A 8 -28.72 60.32 31.77
C LYS A 8 -27.60 60.57 30.78
N LYS A 9 -27.22 61.79 30.46
CA LYS A 9 -26.10 62.13 29.61
C LYS A 9 -24.76 61.91 30.30
N ILE A 10 -24.64 62.20 31.59
CA ILE A 10 -23.43 61.96 32.39
C ILE A 10 -23.23 60.43 32.58
N ALA A 11 -24.28 59.64 32.83
CA ALA A 11 -24.19 58.18 32.91
C ALA A 11 -23.83 57.55 31.58
N PHE A 12 -24.32 58.06 30.44
CA PHE A 12 -24.00 57.57 29.12
C PHE A 12 -22.55 57.89 28.70
N PHE A 13 -22.03 59.10 29.09
CA PHE A 13 -20.64 59.45 28.86
C PHE A 13 -19.67 58.66 29.77
N GLY A 14 -20.06 58.35 31.00
CA GLY A 14 -19.31 57.52 31.94
C GLY A 14 -19.17 56.09 31.46
N VAL A 15 -20.22 55.50 30.86
CA VAL A 15 -20.21 54.15 30.27
C VAL A 15 -19.33 54.07 29.00
N ILE A 16 -19.32 55.15 28.20
CA ILE A 16 -18.45 55.23 27.01
C ILE A 16 -16.97 55.37 27.43
N LEU A 17 -16.64 56.08 28.50
CA LEU A 17 -15.25 56.19 28.98
C LEU A 17 -14.73 54.89 29.59
N VAL A 18 -15.57 54.08 30.21
CA VAL A 18 -15.20 52.76 30.77
C VAL A 18 -15.01 51.73 29.67
N LEU A 19 -15.69 51.89 28.54
CA LEU A 19 -15.51 51.00 27.37
C LEU A 19 -14.25 51.32 26.55
N LEU A 20 -13.67 52.50 26.71
CA LEU A 20 -12.42 52.89 26.02
C LEU A 20 -11.14 52.56 26.84
N SER A 21 -11.27 52.28 28.14
CA SER A 21 -10.12 51.86 28.95
C SER A 21 -9.91 50.33 29.01
N SER A 22 -10.80 49.54 28.40
CA SER A 22 -10.74 48.07 28.43
C SER A 22 -9.94 47.44 27.25
N CYS A 23 -9.42 48.25 26.36
CA CYS A 23 -8.72 47.71 25.17
C CYS A 23 -7.19 47.87 25.14
N SER A 24 -6.58 48.42 26.20
CA SER A 24 -5.12 48.57 26.21
C SER A 24 -4.36 47.29 26.57
N ASP A 25 -4.97 46.39 27.33
CA ASP A 25 -4.33 45.15 27.73
C ASP A 25 -4.48 44.01 26.69
N LEU A 26 -5.43 44.17 25.76
CA LEU A 26 -5.58 43.21 24.63
C LEU A 26 -4.62 43.50 23.45
N LEU A 27 -3.96 44.65 23.46
CA LEU A 27 -2.97 45.04 22.43
C LEU A 27 -1.55 44.92 22.93
N ASN A 28 -1.34 44.65 24.22
CA ASN A 28 -0.06 44.27 24.80
C ASN A 28 -0.01 42.77 25.05
N THR A 29 -0.48 41.97 24.11
CA THR A 29 0.05 40.63 23.97
C THR A 29 1.48 40.84 23.43
N GLU A 30 2.45 40.72 24.31
CA GLU A 30 3.79 40.36 23.82
C GLU A 30 3.59 39.25 22.81
N PRO A 31 4.20 39.33 21.61
CA PRO A 31 4.11 38.22 20.70
C PRO A 31 4.49 36.99 21.50
N ILE A 32 3.73 35.89 21.36
CA ILE A 32 4.09 34.59 21.91
C ILE A 32 5.35 34.16 21.10
N THR A 33 6.42 34.85 21.38
CA THR A 33 7.80 34.51 20.96
C THR A 33 8.56 33.83 22.07
N ASP A 34 7.86 33.49 23.17
CA ASP A 34 8.40 32.54 24.09
C ASP A 34 8.35 31.17 23.40
N GLU A 35 9.47 30.87 22.82
CA GLU A 35 9.94 29.61 22.35
C GLU A 35 9.32 28.43 23.08
N ILE A 36 8.20 27.93 22.58
CA ILE A 36 7.83 26.52 22.76
C ILE A 36 8.54 25.79 21.61
N SER A 37 9.82 26.07 21.44
CA SER A 37 10.71 25.18 20.72
C SER A 37 11.41 24.35 21.78
N PRO A 38 11.20 23.04 21.82
CA PRO A 38 12.10 22.20 22.58
C PRO A 38 13.54 22.50 22.13
N PRO A 39 14.54 22.44 23.02
CA PRO A 39 15.93 22.68 22.66
C PRO A 39 16.29 21.85 21.42
N GLN A 40 17.11 22.40 20.52
CA GLN A 40 17.52 21.75 19.26
C GLN A 40 18.09 20.33 19.41
N ASP A 41 18.47 19.94 20.63
CA ASP A 41 19.03 18.64 20.99
C ASP A 41 18.05 17.77 21.79
N GLU A 42 16.74 18.05 21.76
CA GLU A 42 15.82 17.20 22.51
C GLU A 42 15.69 15.82 21.86
N GLN A 43 16.27 14.84 22.54
CA GLN A 43 16.16 13.44 22.19
C GLN A 43 14.68 13.02 22.27
N LEU A 44 14.07 12.71 21.11
CA LEU A 44 12.64 12.38 21.01
C LEU A 44 12.31 10.99 21.57
N ILE A 45 13.29 10.10 21.64
CA ILE A 45 13.16 8.77 22.24
C ILE A 45 14.24 8.67 23.32
N LYS A 46 13.85 8.64 24.60
CA LYS A 46 14.76 8.70 25.77
C LYS A 46 14.90 7.36 26.48
N THR A 47 13.88 6.50 26.37
CA THR A 47 13.77 5.22 27.09
C THR A 47 13.47 4.06 26.16
N ALA A 48 13.80 2.84 26.62
CA ALA A 48 13.45 1.61 25.92
C ALA A 48 11.94 1.49 25.67
N ALA A 49 11.13 1.91 26.62
CA ALA A 49 9.66 1.89 26.48
C ALA A 49 9.18 2.83 25.35
N GLU A 50 9.75 4.03 25.25
CA GLU A 50 9.44 4.95 24.16
C GLU A 50 9.92 4.42 22.80
N ALA A 51 11.08 3.76 22.76
CA ALA A 51 11.59 3.10 21.56
C ALA A 51 10.65 1.99 21.06
N GLU A 52 10.17 1.13 21.97
CA GLU A 52 9.19 0.08 21.61
C GLU A 52 7.85 0.69 21.15
N LEU A 53 7.41 1.79 21.76
CA LEU A 53 6.21 2.51 21.32
C LEU A 53 6.38 3.13 19.92
N ALA A 54 7.55 3.72 19.65
CA ALA A 54 7.87 4.26 18.33
C ALA A 54 7.91 3.13 17.26
N MET A 55 8.51 1.98 17.59
CA MET A 55 8.52 0.82 16.71
C MET A 55 7.09 0.27 16.48
N LYS A 56 6.29 0.20 17.54
CA LYS A 56 4.87 -0.16 17.44
C LYS A 56 4.12 0.80 16.50
N SER A 57 4.44 2.10 16.53
CA SER A 57 3.87 3.09 15.60
C SER A 57 4.21 2.80 14.14
N CYS A 58 5.42 2.29 13.83
CA CYS A 58 5.76 1.84 12.47
C CYS A 58 4.88 0.68 12.01
N TYR A 59 4.72 -0.35 12.84
CA TYR A 59 3.85 -1.49 12.53
C TYR A 59 2.36 -1.11 12.47
N SER A 60 1.89 -0.17 13.30
CA SER A 60 0.50 0.29 13.27
C SER A 60 0.11 0.96 11.96
N SER A 61 1.10 1.38 11.15
CA SER A 61 0.85 1.87 9.79
C SER A 61 0.11 0.85 8.92
N PHE A 62 0.32 -0.44 9.14
CA PHE A 62 -0.38 -1.50 8.44
C PHE A 62 -1.87 -1.63 8.80
N GLY A 63 -2.32 -1.04 9.90
CA GLY A 63 -3.74 -0.93 10.29
C GLY A 63 -4.46 0.26 9.66
N ILE A 64 -3.75 1.12 8.93
CA ILE A 64 -4.29 2.31 8.31
C ILE A 64 -4.80 1.99 6.90
N GLU A 65 -5.68 2.84 6.40
CA GLU A 65 -6.49 2.62 5.20
C GLU A 65 -5.68 2.24 3.95
N TYR A 66 -4.51 2.85 3.76
CA TYR A 66 -3.64 2.48 2.64
C TYR A 66 -3.38 0.97 2.57
N TRP A 67 -2.86 0.37 3.66
CA TRP A 67 -2.51 -1.06 3.69
C TRP A 67 -3.71 -1.99 3.87
N GLN A 68 -4.77 -1.50 4.52
CA GLN A 68 -5.97 -2.28 4.74
C GLN A 68 -6.90 -2.31 3.53
N PHE A 69 -6.81 -1.31 2.65
CA PHE A 69 -7.78 -1.14 1.58
C PHE A 69 -7.13 -0.74 0.25
N ASP A 70 -6.49 0.44 0.20
CA ASP A 70 -6.07 1.05 -1.07
C ASP A 70 -4.97 0.26 -1.77
N TYR A 71 -4.07 -0.38 -1.03
CA TYR A 71 -3.06 -1.29 -1.56
C TYR A 71 -3.67 -2.41 -2.42
N PHE A 72 -4.71 -3.07 -1.90
CA PHE A 72 -5.43 -4.11 -2.64
C PHE A 72 -6.25 -3.52 -3.78
N PHE A 73 -6.93 -2.40 -3.51
CA PHE A 73 -7.76 -1.73 -4.49
C PHE A 73 -6.94 -1.26 -5.71
N LEU A 74 -5.82 -0.57 -5.48
CA LEU A 74 -4.93 -0.10 -6.54
C LEU A 74 -4.34 -1.25 -7.36
N GLY A 75 -3.97 -2.36 -6.70
CA GLY A 75 -3.36 -3.51 -7.35
C GLY A 75 -4.34 -4.42 -8.08
N ASP A 76 -5.58 -4.51 -7.63
CA ASP A 76 -6.58 -5.45 -8.14
C ASP A 76 -7.69 -4.77 -8.95
N ALA A 77 -8.36 -3.72 -8.41
CA ALA A 77 -9.44 -3.03 -9.09
C ALA A 77 -8.94 -2.11 -10.21
N GLY A 78 -7.76 -1.49 -10.05
CA GLY A 78 -7.10 -0.80 -11.16
C GLY A 78 -6.69 -1.73 -12.31
N ALA A 79 -6.91 -3.05 -12.18
CA ALA A 79 -6.53 -4.08 -13.15
C ALA A 79 -7.72 -5.00 -13.48
N ASP A 80 -7.42 -6.18 -14.05
CA ASP A 80 -8.43 -7.14 -14.52
C ASP A 80 -8.87 -8.18 -13.45
N VAL A 81 -8.40 -8.07 -12.20
CA VAL A 81 -8.80 -8.95 -11.09
C VAL A 81 -10.18 -8.56 -10.56
N ALA A 82 -10.40 -7.27 -10.38
CA ALA A 82 -11.59 -6.72 -9.76
C ALA A 82 -12.05 -5.45 -10.46
N TYR A 83 -13.08 -4.80 -9.92
CA TYR A 83 -13.50 -3.45 -10.27
C TYR A 83 -14.10 -2.75 -9.03
N ALA A 84 -14.19 -1.42 -9.08
CA ALA A 84 -14.85 -0.64 -8.05
C ALA A 84 -16.36 -0.90 -8.05
N GLY A 85 -16.84 -1.66 -7.10
CA GLY A 85 -18.26 -2.01 -7.00
C GLY A 85 -19.05 -1.13 -6.04
N ALA A 86 -18.42 -0.12 -5.43
CA ALA A 86 -19.00 0.71 -4.38
C ALA A 86 -19.21 2.15 -4.81
N ASP A 87 -19.96 2.87 -4.01
CA ASP A 87 -20.17 4.30 -4.18
C ASP A 87 -18.93 5.12 -3.72
N GLY A 88 -18.78 6.23 -4.33
CA GLY A 88 -17.67 7.15 -4.16
C GLY A 88 -16.95 7.33 -5.49
N ASP A 89 -17.17 8.48 -6.12
CA ASP A 89 -16.61 8.75 -7.44
C ASP A 89 -15.08 8.65 -7.48
N ASP A 90 -14.42 8.95 -6.36
CA ASP A 90 -12.96 8.86 -6.26
C ASP A 90 -12.41 7.45 -6.53
N PHE A 91 -13.12 6.40 -6.11
CA PHE A 91 -12.73 5.02 -6.41
C PHE A 91 -13.01 4.65 -7.87
N PHE A 92 -14.16 5.08 -8.39
CA PHE A 92 -14.47 4.89 -9.82
C PHE A 92 -13.52 5.66 -10.73
N GLN A 93 -13.03 6.83 -10.33
CA GLN A 93 -12.02 7.55 -11.09
C GLN A 93 -10.74 6.74 -11.29
N ILE A 94 -10.30 5.99 -10.27
CA ILE A 94 -9.11 5.13 -10.35
C ILE A 94 -9.38 3.92 -11.25
N ASP A 95 -10.44 3.19 -10.98
CA ASP A 95 -10.82 1.99 -11.71
C ASP A 95 -11.14 2.27 -13.19
N GLU A 96 -11.78 3.41 -13.48
CA GLU A 96 -12.21 3.81 -14.81
C GLU A 96 -11.18 4.66 -15.58
N TYR A 97 -9.95 4.76 -15.09
CA TYR A 97 -8.82 5.49 -15.73
C TYR A 97 -9.14 6.96 -16.05
N ARG A 98 -9.79 7.65 -15.11
CA ARG A 98 -10.17 9.07 -15.21
C ARG A 98 -9.79 9.88 -13.97
N THR A 99 -8.75 9.43 -13.28
CA THR A 99 -8.26 10.06 -12.04
C THR A 99 -7.86 11.51 -12.29
N ILE A 100 -8.29 12.40 -11.39
CA ILE A 100 -7.98 13.82 -11.41
C ILE A 100 -7.08 14.23 -10.23
N THR A 101 -6.43 15.38 -10.32
CA THR A 101 -5.48 15.87 -9.32
C THR A 101 -6.10 16.17 -7.96
N THR A 102 -7.42 16.33 -7.90
CA THR A 102 -8.19 16.58 -6.67
C THR A 102 -8.86 15.33 -6.10
N ASN A 103 -8.53 14.13 -6.63
CA ASN A 103 -9.06 12.87 -6.11
C ASN A 103 -8.65 12.70 -4.65
N TYR A 104 -9.65 12.47 -3.78
CA TYR A 104 -9.45 12.37 -2.33
C TYR A 104 -8.63 11.15 -1.93
N VAL A 105 -8.86 10.00 -2.55
CA VAL A 105 -8.13 8.75 -2.25
C VAL A 105 -6.64 8.92 -2.55
N VAL A 106 -6.31 9.47 -3.71
CA VAL A 106 -4.93 9.74 -4.12
C VAL A 106 -4.24 10.72 -3.16
N ALA A 107 -4.95 11.78 -2.73
CA ALA A 107 -4.40 12.77 -1.79
C ALA A 107 -4.18 12.16 -0.40
N ARG A 108 -5.12 11.34 0.07
CA ARG A 108 -5.02 10.62 1.33
C ARG A 108 -3.84 9.67 1.35
N ASP A 109 -3.66 8.86 0.31
CA ASP A 109 -2.60 7.87 0.20
C ASP A 109 -1.21 8.49 0.12
N TRP A 110 -1.07 9.59 -0.64
CA TRP A 110 0.13 10.40 -0.66
C TRP A 110 0.55 10.84 0.76
N ASN A 111 -0.41 11.35 1.53
CA ASN A 111 -0.16 11.81 2.90
C ASN A 111 0.20 10.64 3.84
N TRP A 112 -0.51 9.50 3.75
CA TRP A 112 -0.23 8.33 4.57
C TRP A 112 1.16 7.76 4.31
N LEU A 113 1.57 7.59 3.05
CA LEU A 113 2.90 7.05 2.76
C LEU A 113 4.02 7.98 3.24
N ASN A 114 3.85 9.30 3.13
CA ASN A 114 4.80 10.25 3.72
C ASN A 114 4.83 10.17 5.26
N ASP A 115 3.68 9.99 5.91
CA ASP A 115 3.60 9.82 7.36
C ASP A 115 4.29 8.53 7.83
N PHE A 116 4.09 7.41 7.13
CA PHE A 116 4.75 6.14 7.44
C PHE A 116 6.27 6.25 7.34
N VAL A 117 6.79 6.95 6.34
CA VAL A 117 8.22 7.26 6.23
C VAL A 117 8.71 8.05 7.45
N LYS A 118 7.95 9.06 7.92
CA LYS A 118 8.31 9.86 9.11
C LYS A 118 8.37 9.01 10.38
N ARG A 119 7.43 8.09 10.59
CA ARG A 119 7.44 7.17 11.73
C ARG A 119 8.70 6.30 11.75
N CYS A 120 9.10 5.77 10.60
CA CYS A 120 10.32 5.00 10.46
C CYS A 120 11.58 5.85 10.70
N ASN A 121 11.60 7.08 10.17
CA ASN A 121 12.72 8.01 10.41
C ASN A 121 12.93 8.28 11.89
N LEU A 122 11.87 8.43 12.67
CA LEU A 122 11.96 8.63 14.11
C LEU A 122 12.74 7.50 14.80
N VAL A 123 12.41 6.26 14.49
CA VAL A 123 13.12 5.09 15.05
C VAL A 123 14.57 5.07 14.59
N ILE A 124 14.82 5.17 13.28
CA ILE A 124 16.15 5.06 12.69
C ILE A 124 17.10 6.14 13.23
N ASN A 125 16.60 7.37 13.41
CA ASN A 125 17.44 8.49 13.82
C ASN A 125 17.74 8.51 15.32
N TYR A 126 16.85 7.98 16.16
CA TYR A 126 16.98 8.18 17.62
C TYR A 126 17.19 6.90 18.44
N VAL A 127 16.87 5.71 17.94
CA VAL A 127 16.94 4.49 18.76
C VAL A 127 18.36 4.20 19.27
N ASN A 128 19.40 4.57 18.52
CA ASN A 128 20.79 4.35 18.92
C ASN A 128 21.20 5.13 20.18
N THR A 129 20.55 6.26 20.46
CA THR A 129 20.87 7.13 21.60
C THR A 129 20.18 6.71 22.89
N VAL A 130 19.28 5.72 22.85
CA VAL A 130 18.53 5.24 24.03
C VAL A 130 19.44 4.45 24.95
N PRO A 131 19.69 4.91 26.22
CA PRO A 131 20.71 4.32 27.06
C PRO A 131 20.35 2.95 27.64
N ASP A 132 19.08 2.72 27.95
CA ASP A 132 18.54 1.51 28.61
C ASP A 132 18.08 0.42 27.64
N LEU A 133 18.28 0.59 26.32
CA LEU A 133 17.93 -0.40 25.29
C LEU A 133 19.18 -1.21 24.89
N PRO A 134 19.14 -2.55 24.93
CA PRO A 134 20.24 -3.40 24.47
C PRO A 134 20.59 -3.17 22.99
N GLN A 135 21.88 -3.19 22.63
CA GLN A 135 22.34 -2.93 21.26
C GLN A 135 21.70 -3.87 20.24
N ALA A 136 21.55 -5.16 20.55
CA ALA A 136 20.88 -6.11 19.68
C ALA A 136 19.44 -5.69 19.33
N ARG A 137 18.69 -5.15 20.33
CA ARG A 137 17.32 -4.66 20.07
C ARG A 137 17.31 -3.36 19.28
N LYS A 138 18.30 -2.47 19.51
CA LYS A 138 18.48 -1.27 18.67
C LYS A 138 18.70 -1.65 17.20
N ASP A 139 19.60 -2.61 16.96
CA ASP A 139 19.88 -3.09 15.59
C ASP A 139 18.64 -3.72 14.95
N GLU A 140 17.89 -4.56 15.67
CA GLU A 140 16.63 -5.10 15.18
C GLU A 140 15.63 -4.00 14.81
N MET A 141 15.43 -3.00 15.69
CA MET A 141 14.51 -1.88 15.42
C MET A 141 14.91 -1.07 14.19
N ILE A 142 16.23 -0.82 14.02
CA ILE A 142 16.73 -0.15 12.82
C ILE A 142 16.44 -0.98 11.56
N GLY A 143 16.67 -2.28 11.61
CA GLY A 143 16.36 -3.20 10.50
C GLY A 143 14.87 -3.22 10.17
N GLU A 144 14.02 -3.33 11.20
CA GLU A 144 12.57 -3.34 11.07
C GLU A 144 12.06 -2.03 10.44
N ALA A 145 12.45 -0.88 11.01
CA ALA A 145 12.03 0.43 10.51
C ALA A 145 12.56 0.71 9.10
N SER A 146 13.79 0.28 8.78
CA SER A 146 14.37 0.43 7.45
C SER A 146 13.57 -0.36 6.40
N LEU A 147 13.18 -1.61 6.68
CA LEU A 147 12.40 -2.38 5.71
C LEU A 147 10.97 -1.84 5.53
N ILE A 148 10.32 -1.39 6.61
CA ILE A 148 8.99 -0.76 6.52
C ILE A 148 9.08 0.52 5.68
N ARG A 149 10.13 1.34 5.87
CA ARG A 149 10.38 2.55 5.06
C ARG A 149 10.66 2.20 3.61
N ALA A 150 11.47 1.18 3.34
CA ALA A 150 11.76 0.68 2.01
C ALA A 150 10.48 0.23 1.28
N LEU A 151 9.64 -0.58 1.94
CA LEU A 151 8.37 -1.06 1.39
C LEU A 151 7.43 0.12 1.09
N THR A 152 7.35 1.10 2.00
CA THR A 152 6.52 2.30 1.82
C THR A 152 6.98 3.11 0.61
N ARG A 153 8.28 3.35 0.47
CA ARG A 153 8.86 4.04 -0.69
C ARG A 153 8.70 3.25 -1.98
N PHE A 154 8.77 1.92 -1.91
CA PHE A 154 8.54 1.05 -3.07
C PHE A 154 7.10 1.16 -3.57
N GLN A 155 6.12 1.23 -2.69
CA GLN A 155 4.74 1.51 -3.10
C GLN A 155 4.61 2.90 -3.71
N ALA A 156 5.19 3.92 -3.06
CA ALA A 156 5.12 5.30 -3.54
C ALA A 156 5.74 5.48 -4.94
N VAL A 157 6.93 4.92 -5.20
CA VAL A 157 7.59 5.05 -6.51
C VAL A 157 6.85 4.32 -7.61
N GLN A 158 6.21 3.19 -7.31
CA GLN A 158 5.39 2.48 -8.28
C GLN A 158 4.10 3.26 -8.61
N THR A 159 3.56 3.99 -7.65
CA THR A 159 2.28 4.72 -7.80
C THR A 159 2.47 6.10 -8.45
N TRP A 160 3.48 6.87 -8.03
CA TRP A 160 3.68 8.27 -8.46
C TRP A 160 4.97 8.53 -9.26
N GLY A 161 5.84 7.55 -9.42
CA GLY A 161 7.16 7.75 -10.03
C GLY A 161 8.10 8.51 -9.10
N ASP A 162 8.61 9.66 -9.54
CA ASP A 162 9.45 10.52 -8.68
C ASP A 162 8.74 10.81 -7.36
N PHE A 163 9.49 10.74 -6.24
CA PHE A 163 8.90 10.86 -4.90
C PHE A 163 9.84 11.60 -3.95
N PRO A 164 9.34 12.36 -2.95
CA PRO A 164 10.18 13.01 -1.96
C PRO A 164 10.98 12.03 -1.12
N LEU A 165 12.28 12.30 -0.93
CA LEU A 165 13.17 11.52 -0.06
C LEU A 165 13.53 12.33 1.18
N VAL A 166 12.72 12.24 2.23
CA VAL A 166 12.99 12.86 3.52
C VAL A 166 13.48 11.79 4.48
N ASN A 167 14.71 11.94 4.99
CA ASN A 167 15.32 11.06 5.98
C ASN A 167 15.45 11.74 7.36
N ALA A 168 15.38 13.07 7.39
CA ALA A 168 15.46 13.84 8.63
C ALA A 168 14.16 13.74 9.44
N THR A 169 14.31 13.82 10.75
CA THR A 169 13.21 14.07 11.68
C THR A 169 13.33 15.53 12.11
N VAL A 170 12.31 16.34 11.78
CA VAL A 170 12.27 17.75 12.20
C VAL A 170 11.68 17.80 13.61
N THR A 171 12.44 18.29 14.56
CA THR A 171 12.07 18.36 15.98
C THR A 171 11.58 19.74 16.41
N SER A 172 12.17 20.78 15.83
CA SER A 172 11.81 22.17 16.10
C SER A 172 12.09 23.03 14.87
N ILE A 173 11.34 24.10 14.71
CA ILE A 173 11.51 25.09 13.64
C ILE A 173 11.63 26.45 14.30
N ASN A 174 12.72 27.17 14.02
CA ASN A 174 12.95 28.55 14.44
C ASN A 174 13.65 29.35 13.32
N ASN A 175 13.85 30.65 13.53
CA ASN A 175 14.48 31.51 12.53
C ASN A 175 15.94 31.14 12.19
N GLU A 176 16.63 30.45 13.10
CA GLU A 176 18.05 30.10 12.91
C GLU A 176 18.21 28.83 12.09
N ASN A 177 17.26 27.88 12.19
CA ASN A 177 17.33 26.57 11.52
C ASN A 177 16.42 26.42 10.32
N PHE A 178 15.52 27.39 10.06
CA PHE A 178 14.50 27.29 9.00
C PHE A 178 15.13 27.05 7.62
N ASP A 179 16.15 27.82 7.24
CA ASP A 179 16.78 27.67 5.92
C ASP A 179 17.44 26.29 5.75
N ALA A 180 18.05 25.76 6.81
CA ALA A 180 18.66 24.44 6.79
C ALA A 180 17.62 23.32 6.73
N LEU A 181 16.46 23.53 7.35
CA LEU A 181 15.36 22.57 7.37
C LEU A 181 14.43 22.69 6.14
N TYR A 182 14.48 23.80 5.41
CA TYR A 182 13.61 24.08 4.28
C TYR A 182 13.51 22.92 3.28
N PRO A 183 14.61 22.25 2.85
CA PRO A 183 14.54 21.10 1.94
C PRO A 183 13.83 19.86 2.53
N SER A 184 13.77 19.75 3.86
CA SER A 184 13.07 18.66 4.55
C SER A 184 11.60 18.98 4.80
N LEU A 185 11.26 20.26 4.97
CA LEU A 185 9.90 20.76 5.15
C LEU A 185 9.15 20.85 3.82
N TYR A 186 9.84 21.31 2.77
CA TYR A 186 9.32 21.48 1.43
C TYR A 186 10.17 20.71 0.41
N PRO A 187 10.21 19.37 0.50
CA PRO A 187 11.08 18.57 -0.35
C PRO A 187 10.60 18.59 -1.80
N SER A 188 11.53 18.65 -2.75
CA SER A 188 11.24 18.33 -4.14
C SER A 188 11.11 16.81 -4.31
N ARG A 189 10.44 16.38 -5.36
CA ARG A 189 10.45 15.00 -5.81
C ARG A 189 11.87 14.64 -6.32
N LYS A 190 12.35 13.49 -5.92
CA LYS A 190 13.62 12.94 -6.41
C LYS A 190 13.36 11.97 -7.57
N PRO A 191 14.26 11.92 -8.55
CA PRO A 191 14.13 10.97 -9.66
C PRO A 191 13.93 9.54 -9.20
N VAL A 192 13.16 8.78 -9.96
CA VAL A 192 12.88 7.35 -9.70
C VAL A 192 14.15 6.56 -9.36
N SER A 193 15.27 6.83 -10.06
CA SER A 193 16.56 6.16 -9.81
C SER A 193 17.11 6.40 -8.40
N GLU A 194 16.98 7.62 -7.88
CA GLU A 194 17.41 7.95 -6.52
C GLU A 194 16.48 7.31 -5.49
N VAL A 195 15.17 7.25 -5.77
CA VAL A 195 14.21 6.58 -4.89
C VAL A 195 14.51 5.09 -4.79
N TYR A 196 14.78 4.40 -5.92
CA TYR A 196 15.17 3.00 -5.91
C TYR A 196 16.50 2.77 -5.17
N ALA A 197 17.49 3.67 -5.35
CA ALA A 197 18.75 3.57 -4.60
C ALA A 197 18.53 3.68 -3.08
N ALA A 198 17.65 4.57 -2.64
CA ALA A 198 17.30 4.70 -1.22
C ALA A 198 16.55 3.46 -0.69
N ILE A 199 15.67 2.86 -1.48
CA ILE A 199 14.96 1.62 -1.14
C ILE A 199 15.97 0.46 -0.97
N ILE A 200 16.91 0.31 -1.90
CA ILE A 200 17.94 -0.74 -1.84
C ILE A 200 18.80 -0.56 -0.58
N ALA A 201 19.25 0.66 -0.29
CA ALA A 201 20.04 0.94 0.91
C ALA A 201 19.28 0.57 2.20
N ASP A 202 18.00 0.91 2.31
CA ASP A 202 17.16 0.54 3.44
C ASP A 202 17.00 -1.00 3.56
N CYS A 203 16.84 -1.70 2.44
CA CYS A 203 16.78 -3.16 2.41
C CYS A 203 18.10 -3.82 2.84
N GLU A 204 19.23 -3.25 2.45
CA GLU A 204 20.57 -3.75 2.86
C GLU A 204 20.77 -3.60 4.37
N VAL A 205 20.36 -2.48 4.96
CA VAL A 205 20.32 -2.31 6.42
C VAL A 205 19.45 -3.36 7.09
N ALA A 206 18.28 -3.65 6.51
CA ALA A 206 17.40 -4.69 7.04
C ALA A 206 18.01 -6.10 6.91
N LEU A 207 18.71 -6.42 5.82
CA LEU A 207 19.44 -7.69 5.68
C LEU A 207 20.53 -7.86 6.71
N GLU A 208 21.24 -6.79 7.05
CA GLU A 208 22.29 -6.83 8.06
C GLU A 208 21.70 -7.03 9.47
N LYS A 209 20.70 -6.22 9.84
CA LYS A 209 20.26 -6.01 11.22
C LYS A 209 19.04 -6.84 11.64
N SER A 210 18.18 -7.25 10.70
CA SER A 210 16.98 -8.02 11.07
C SER A 210 17.30 -9.48 11.39
N PRO A 211 16.46 -10.14 12.22
CA PRO A 211 16.61 -11.57 12.48
C PRO A 211 16.30 -12.43 11.24
N ALA A 212 16.82 -13.64 11.24
CA ALA A 212 16.36 -14.67 10.31
C ALA A 212 14.90 -15.06 10.62
N SER A 213 14.14 -15.37 9.58
CA SER A 213 12.82 -15.97 9.78
C SER A 213 12.96 -17.38 10.36
N THR A 214 12.02 -17.76 11.23
CA THR A 214 11.96 -19.10 11.82
C THR A 214 10.69 -19.82 11.40
N ALA A 215 10.55 -21.09 11.79
CA ALA A 215 9.32 -21.85 11.59
C ALA A 215 8.16 -21.38 12.48
N ALA A 216 8.44 -20.58 13.51
CA ALA A 216 7.40 -20.08 14.41
C ALA A 216 6.47 -19.09 13.65
N PRO A 217 5.13 -19.28 13.70
CA PRO A 217 4.19 -18.37 13.03
C PRO A 217 4.41 -16.90 13.34
N SER A 218 4.64 -16.56 14.62
CA SER A 218 4.89 -15.17 15.04
C SER A 218 6.09 -14.50 14.39
N SER A 219 7.07 -15.27 13.88
CA SER A 219 8.21 -14.71 13.14
C SER A 219 7.81 -14.19 11.76
N LYS A 220 6.64 -14.56 11.25
CA LYS A 220 6.11 -14.10 9.96
C LYS A 220 5.39 -12.76 10.07
N PHE A 221 5.07 -12.32 11.28
CA PHE A 221 4.37 -11.05 11.55
C PHE A 221 5.32 -9.87 11.74
N LYS A 222 6.61 -10.13 11.64
CA LYS A 222 7.68 -9.13 11.79
C LYS A 222 8.61 -9.13 10.59
N VAL A 223 9.31 -8.02 10.45
CA VAL A 223 10.41 -7.91 9.49
C VAL A 223 11.45 -8.98 9.77
N SER A 224 11.96 -9.58 8.70
CA SER A 224 13.00 -10.60 8.74
C SER A 224 13.94 -10.47 7.53
N LYS A 225 15.09 -11.13 7.58
CA LYS A 225 15.99 -11.24 6.40
C LYS A 225 15.29 -11.84 5.19
N GLY A 226 14.33 -12.75 5.40
CA GLY A 226 13.51 -13.31 4.33
C GLY A 226 12.64 -12.25 3.66
N ALA A 227 12.00 -11.38 4.45
CA ALA A 227 11.20 -10.26 3.93
C ALA A 227 12.07 -9.23 3.19
N ALA A 228 13.29 -8.93 3.69
CA ALA A 228 14.22 -8.04 3.01
C ALA A 228 14.70 -8.62 1.66
N ASN A 229 15.01 -9.91 1.60
CA ASN A 229 15.33 -10.58 0.33
C ASN A 229 14.15 -10.56 -0.65
N ALA A 230 12.92 -10.78 -0.17
CA ALA A 230 11.73 -10.75 -1.01
C ALA A 230 11.50 -9.35 -1.61
N LEU A 231 11.65 -8.29 -0.78
CA LEU A 231 11.51 -6.91 -1.28
C LEU A 231 12.62 -6.58 -2.28
N LEU A 232 13.89 -6.95 -2.02
CA LEU A 232 14.99 -6.74 -2.97
C LEU A 232 14.75 -7.45 -4.30
N ALA A 233 14.27 -8.69 -4.30
CA ALA A 233 13.90 -9.37 -5.53
C ALA A 233 12.88 -8.59 -6.36
N LYS A 234 11.82 -8.06 -5.71
CA LYS A 234 10.80 -7.23 -6.36
C LYS A 234 11.35 -5.89 -6.85
N VAL A 235 12.20 -5.24 -6.06
CA VAL A 235 12.84 -3.97 -6.40
C VAL A 235 13.70 -4.12 -7.66
N TYR A 236 14.58 -5.12 -7.71
CA TYR A 236 15.43 -5.35 -8.86
C TYR A 236 14.69 -5.79 -10.12
N ALA A 237 13.53 -6.41 -9.99
CA ALA A 237 12.65 -6.72 -11.12
C ALA A 237 11.88 -5.48 -11.63
N THR A 238 11.61 -4.49 -10.75
CA THR A 238 10.65 -3.40 -11.04
C THR A 238 11.33 -2.08 -11.40
N MET A 239 12.60 -1.90 -11.05
CA MET A 239 13.33 -0.67 -11.37
C MET A 239 13.39 -0.41 -12.88
N PRO A 240 13.53 0.86 -13.35
CA PRO A 240 13.47 1.21 -14.77
C PRO A 240 14.43 0.43 -15.67
N ASN A 241 15.56 -0.01 -15.14
CA ASN A 241 16.49 -0.94 -15.80
C ASN A 241 16.62 -2.17 -14.91
N PRO A 242 15.77 -3.19 -15.08
CA PRO A 242 15.75 -4.35 -14.21
C PRO A 242 17.09 -5.10 -14.16
N ASP A 243 17.50 -5.47 -12.95
CA ASP A 243 18.65 -6.36 -12.76
C ASP A 243 18.14 -7.78 -12.46
N TRP A 244 17.87 -8.52 -13.53
CA TRP A 244 17.33 -9.87 -13.43
C TRP A 244 18.27 -10.84 -12.72
N ALA A 245 19.59 -10.63 -12.80
CA ALA A 245 20.56 -11.47 -12.09
C ALA A 245 20.42 -11.29 -10.56
N LYS A 246 20.29 -10.06 -10.10
CA LYS A 246 20.02 -9.78 -8.69
C LYS A 246 18.61 -10.22 -8.26
N CYS A 247 17.61 -10.06 -9.11
CA CYS A 247 16.28 -10.61 -8.84
C CYS A 247 16.35 -12.12 -8.60
N ILE A 248 17.06 -12.87 -9.43
CA ILE A 248 17.29 -14.31 -9.23
C ILE A 248 18.04 -14.58 -7.93
N GLN A 249 19.12 -13.84 -7.65
CA GLN A 249 19.94 -14.01 -6.44
C GLN A 249 19.10 -13.86 -5.16
N TYR A 250 18.31 -12.81 -5.05
CA TYR A 250 17.50 -12.55 -3.86
C TYR A 250 16.29 -13.48 -3.77
N SER A 251 15.70 -13.86 -4.90
CA SER A 251 14.67 -14.90 -4.94
C SER A 251 15.21 -16.25 -4.46
N ASP A 252 16.44 -16.62 -4.85
CA ASP A 252 17.11 -17.83 -4.37
C ASP A 252 17.36 -17.80 -2.86
N ALA A 253 17.74 -16.64 -2.32
CA ALA A 253 17.90 -16.48 -0.88
C ALA A 253 16.58 -16.71 -0.12
N VAL A 254 15.45 -16.28 -0.69
CA VAL A 254 14.11 -16.58 -0.12
C VAL A 254 13.80 -18.08 -0.26
N ILE A 255 13.91 -18.65 -1.45
CA ILE A 255 13.54 -20.05 -1.75
C ILE A 255 14.33 -21.00 -0.86
N ASN A 256 15.60 -20.72 -0.62
CA ASN A 256 16.47 -21.49 0.26
C ASN A 256 16.32 -21.13 1.75
N GLY A 257 15.47 -20.16 2.08
CA GLY A 257 15.25 -19.64 3.44
C GLY A 257 14.31 -20.48 4.32
N GLY A 258 13.95 -21.71 3.88
CA GLY A 258 13.14 -22.63 4.68
C GLY A 258 11.64 -22.44 4.53
N TYR A 259 11.17 -21.71 3.53
CA TYR A 259 9.76 -21.59 3.17
C TYR A 259 9.32 -22.75 2.28
N SER A 260 8.02 -23.11 2.33
CA SER A 260 7.45 -24.14 1.45
C SER A 260 6.01 -23.81 1.08
N LEU A 261 5.61 -24.20 -0.13
CA LEU A 261 4.22 -24.01 -0.57
C LEU A 261 3.26 -24.80 0.33
N MET A 262 2.17 -24.17 0.72
CA MET A 262 1.08 -24.85 1.45
C MET A 262 0.45 -25.91 0.55
N THR A 263 0.26 -27.10 1.07
CA THR A 263 -0.32 -28.22 0.31
C THR A 263 -1.79 -28.02 -0.01
N THR A 264 -2.51 -27.32 0.86
CA THR A 264 -3.92 -26.96 0.67
C THR A 264 -4.02 -25.46 0.39
N PHE A 265 -4.45 -25.11 -0.80
CA PHE A 265 -4.56 -23.70 -1.23
C PHE A 265 -5.47 -22.86 -0.32
N ASP A 266 -6.58 -23.44 0.14
CA ASP A 266 -7.54 -22.74 1.00
C ASP A 266 -6.97 -22.35 2.37
N HIS A 267 -5.98 -23.10 2.87
CA HIS A 267 -5.29 -22.79 4.13
C HIS A 267 -4.46 -21.49 4.09
N LEU A 268 -4.24 -20.92 2.91
CA LEU A 268 -3.63 -19.61 2.79
C LEU A 268 -4.55 -18.48 3.28
N PHE A 269 -5.87 -18.72 3.39
CA PHE A 269 -6.87 -17.66 3.56
C PHE A 269 -7.88 -17.92 4.69
N ASP A 270 -7.67 -18.95 5.51
CA ASP A 270 -8.69 -19.45 6.47
C ASP A 270 -8.50 -18.93 7.90
N ASN A 271 -7.63 -17.99 8.17
CA ASN A 271 -7.26 -17.43 9.47
C ASN A 271 -6.98 -18.46 10.60
N VAL A 272 -6.91 -19.75 10.28
CA VAL A 272 -6.49 -20.83 11.19
C VAL A 272 -5.03 -21.18 10.98
N HIS A 273 -4.56 -21.05 9.74
CA HIS A 273 -3.20 -21.39 9.32
C HIS A 273 -2.32 -20.14 9.07
N GLU A 274 -2.53 -19.07 9.81
CA GLU A 274 -1.72 -17.84 9.71
C GLU A 274 -0.29 -18.08 10.18
N GLY A 275 0.65 -17.30 9.63
CA GLY A 275 2.08 -17.54 9.85
C GLY A 275 2.56 -18.87 9.31
N ASN A 276 1.90 -19.39 8.28
CA ASN A 276 2.14 -20.70 7.69
C ASN A 276 3.51 -20.81 7.00
N ALA A 277 3.82 -22.01 6.51
CA ALA A 277 5.13 -22.29 5.89
C ALA A 277 5.37 -21.53 4.58
N GLU A 278 4.34 -21.05 3.89
CA GLU A 278 4.45 -20.25 2.67
C GLU A 278 4.64 -18.77 2.96
N ALA A 279 4.21 -18.30 4.13
CA ALA A 279 4.32 -16.90 4.54
C ALA A 279 5.77 -16.47 4.72
N ILE A 280 6.14 -15.36 4.08
CA ILE A 280 7.42 -14.68 4.28
C ILE A 280 7.23 -13.50 5.22
N TRP A 281 6.22 -12.69 4.96
CA TRP A 281 5.79 -11.58 5.80
C TRP A 281 4.29 -11.38 5.69
N GLU A 282 3.60 -11.42 6.82
CA GLU A 282 2.17 -11.16 6.95
C GLU A 282 1.94 -9.90 7.79
N ILE A 283 0.91 -9.15 7.45
CA ILE A 283 0.33 -8.15 8.35
C ILE A 283 -0.57 -8.92 9.32
N ASN A 284 -0.25 -8.84 10.62
CA ASN A 284 -0.99 -9.53 11.67
C ASN A 284 -2.27 -8.76 12.02
N GLY A 285 -3.42 -9.30 11.65
CA GLY A 285 -4.73 -8.79 12.07
C GLY A 285 -5.03 -9.21 13.50
N ASP A 286 -4.96 -8.29 14.45
CA ASP A 286 -5.19 -8.57 15.88
C ASP A 286 -6.60 -8.17 16.35
N GLY A 287 -7.53 -8.07 15.41
CA GLY A 287 -8.96 -7.85 15.65
C GLY A 287 -9.34 -6.39 15.90
N GLN A 288 -10.65 -6.18 16.12
CA GLN A 288 -11.17 -4.83 16.40
C GLN A 288 -10.64 -4.32 17.73
N GLY A 289 -9.98 -3.15 17.69
CA GLY A 289 -9.34 -2.54 18.86
C GLY A 289 -7.88 -2.97 19.08
N GLY A 290 -7.33 -3.86 18.27
CA GLY A 290 -5.91 -4.20 18.23
C GLY A 290 -5.03 -3.14 17.59
N THR A 291 -3.73 -3.44 17.45
CA THR A 291 -2.74 -2.56 16.80
C THR A 291 -2.97 -2.48 15.30
N VAL A 292 -3.34 -3.61 14.69
CA VAL A 292 -3.71 -3.73 13.29
C VAL A 292 -5.10 -4.34 13.21
N ASN A 293 -6.10 -3.49 12.99
CA ASN A 293 -7.47 -3.93 12.79
C ASN A 293 -7.70 -4.27 11.31
N GLY A 294 -7.92 -5.54 11.00
CA GLY A 294 -8.19 -6.04 9.65
C GLY A 294 -9.60 -5.72 9.13
N TRP A 295 -10.04 -4.47 9.21
CA TRP A 295 -11.41 -4.04 8.88
C TRP A 295 -11.77 -4.17 7.38
N CYS A 296 -10.79 -4.23 6.50
CA CYS A 296 -11.03 -4.27 5.05
C CYS A 296 -11.81 -5.51 4.59
N THR A 297 -11.71 -6.63 5.29
CA THR A 297 -12.48 -7.83 4.98
C THR A 297 -13.99 -7.60 5.00
N ASN A 298 -14.48 -6.79 5.94
CA ASN A 298 -15.89 -6.38 5.99
C ASN A 298 -16.31 -5.59 4.76
N VAL A 299 -15.44 -4.71 4.28
CA VAL A 299 -15.69 -3.85 3.13
C VAL A 299 -15.65 -4.65 1.84
N PHE A 300 -14.67 -5.52 1.67
CA PHE A 300 -14.52 -6.32 0.45
C PHE A 300 -15.58 -7.42 0.33
N LEU A 301 -15.98 -8.06 1.43
CA LEU A 301 -17.08 -9.02 1.40
C LEU A 301 -18.46 -8.37 1.24
N GLY A 302 -18.55 -7.05 1.37
CA GLY A 302 -19.80 -6.32 1.19
C GLY A 302 -20.90 -6.71 2.16
N ASN A 303 -20.56 -7.16 3.37
CA ASN A 303 -21.52 -7.47 4.42
C ASN A 303 -22.28 -6.20 4.82
N ASN A 304 -23.51 -6.08 4.39
CA ASN A 304 -24.48 -5.04 4.73
C ASN A 304 -24.15 -3.61 4.25
N TRP A 305 -23.10 -3.41 3.45
CA TRP A 305 -22.72 -2.06 3.04
C TRP A 305 -22.29 -2.04 1.57
N LYS A 306 -21.21 -1.39 1.26
CA LYS A 306 -20.70 -1.16 -0.09
C LYS A 306 -19.73 -2.26 -0.49
N LYS A 307 -19.59 -2.46 -1.78
CA LYS A 307 -18.58 -3.37 -2.33
C LYS A 307 -17.48 -2.58 -2.96
N PHE A 308 -16.30 -2.92 -2.54
CA PHE A 308 -15.08 -2.50 -3.18
C PHE A 308 -14.37 -3.75 -3.67
N ASN A 309 -13.49 -3.62 -4.63
CA ASN A 309 -12.70 -4.74 -5.13
C ASN A 309 -13.57 -5.96 -5.53
N THR A 310 -14.66 -5.70 -6.25
CA THR A 310 -15.60 -6.74 -6.70
C THR A 310 -14.94 -7.61 -7.77
N PRO A 311 -15.00 -8.96 -7.64
CA PRO A 311 -14.42 -9.86 -8.64
C PRO A 311 -14.87 -9.57 -10.05
N SER A 312 -13.93 -9.38 -10.98
CA SER A 312 -14.24 -9.14 -12.38
C SER A 312 -14.80 -10.39 -13.07
N HIS A 313 -15.52 -10.19 -14.18
CA HIS A 313 -15.90 -11.30 -15.06
C HIS A 313 -14.66 -11.96 -15.68
N THR A 314 -13.62 -11.20 -16.00
CA THR A 314 -12.34 -11.70 -16.52
C THR A 314 -11.73 -12.73 -15.59
N LEU A 315 -11.60 -12.39 -14.30
CA LEU A 315 -11.10 -13.32 -13.28
C LEU A 315 -12.07 -14.51 -13.12
N SER A 316 -13.35 -14.24 -12.98
CA SER A 316 -14.37 -15.27 -12.74
C SER A 316 -14.40 -16.34 -13.85
N LEU A 317 -14.20 -15.95 -15.12
CA LEU A 317 -14.13 -16.88 -16.25
C LEU A 317 -12.78 -17.61 -16.31
N ALA A 318 -11.69 -16.94 -15.95
CA ALA A 318 -10.33 -17.48 -16.05
C ALA A 318 -9.97 -18.46 -14.94
N LEU A 319 -10.56 -18.34 -13.75
CA LEU A 319 -10.23 -19.16 -12.60
C LEU A 319 -10.43 -20.65 -12.89
N ASP A 320 -9.38 -21.41 -12.60
CA ASP A 320 -9.45 -22.87 -12.60
C ASP A 320 -10.34 -23.41 -11.47
N THR A 321 -10.78 -24.65 -11.60
CA THR A 321 -11.69 -25.28 -10.64
C THR A 321 -11.05 -25.51 -9.27
N LYS A 322 -9.72 -25.52 -9.18
CA LYS A 322 -8.98 -25.83 -7.94
C LYS A 322 -8.83 -24.59 -7.04
N ARG A 323 -8.67 -23.40 -7.64
CA ARG A 323 -8.53 -22.14 -6.88
C ARG A 323 -9.87 -21.42 -6.72
N ARG A 324 -10.86 -21.70 -7.58
CA ARG A 324 -12.12 -20.95 -7.66
C ARG A 324 -12.84 -20.84 -6.30
N THR A 325 -13.01 -21.93 -5.60
CA THR A 325 -13.78 -21.98 -4.34
C THR A 325 -13.13 -21.21 -3.19
N SER A 326 -11.80 -21.08 -3.20
CA SER A 326 -11.04 -20.30 -2.24
C SER A 326 -10.88 -18.83 -2.64
N THR A 327 -11.17 -18.49 -3.92
CA THR A 327 -10.95 -17.15 -4.46
C THR A 327 -12.23 -16.35 -4.59
N ILE A 328 -13.32 -16.97 -5.07
CA ILE A 328 -14.61 -16.30 -5.24
C ILE A 328 -15.71 -17.16 -4.62
N LYS A 329 -16.53 -16.56 -3.78
CA LYS A 329 -17.76 -17.17 -3.27
C LYS A 329 -18.96 -16.27 -3.59
N LYS A 330 -20.07 -16.89 -3.97
CA LYS A 330 -21.27 -16.17 -4.35
C LYS A 330 -22.28 -16.17 -3.22
N PHE A 331 -22.85 -14.99 -2.93
CA PHE A 331 -23.87 -14.80 -1.89
C PHE A 331 -25.04 -13.97 -2.43
N PRO A 332 -26.22 -14.07 -1.81
CA PRO A 332 -27.28 -13.09 -2.00
C PRO A 332 -26.81 -11.68 -1.58
N THR A 333 -27.27 -10.67 -2.28
CA THR A 333 -27.03 -9.26 -1.94
C THR A 333 -28.32 -8.45 -2.09
N THR A 334 -28.39 -7.29 -1.43
CA THR A 334 -29.53 -6.37 -1.51
C THR A 334 -29.29 -5.17 -2.41
N PHE A 335 -28.10 -5.04 -3.01
CA PHE A 335 -27.78 -3.88 -3.85
C PHE A 335 -27.59 -4.26 -5.31
N ALA A 336 -27.86 -3.29 -6.18
CA ALA A 336 -27.64 -3.40 -7.62
C ALA A 336 -26.16 -3.18 -7.98
N ASP A 337 -25.74 -3.87 -9.05
CA ASP A 337 -24.42 -3.71 -9.63
C ASP A 337 -24.58 -3.70 -11.17
N PRO A 338 -23.93 -2.79 -11.90
CA PRO A 338 -24.10 -2.68 -13.35
C PRO A 338 -23.54 -3.89 -14.11
N TYR A 339 -22.59 -4.62 -13.52
CA TYR A 339 -21.90 -5.74 -14.18
C TYR A 339 -22.38 -7.11 -13.68
N TRP A 340 -22.87 -7.21 -12.45
CA TRP A 340 -23.47 -8.43 -11.88
C TRP A 340 -24.95 -8.19 -11.55
N THR A 341 -25.82 -8.61 -12.45
CA THR A 341 -27.25 -8.29 -12.38
C THR A 341 -28.08 -9.23 -11.51
N THR A 342 -27.48 -10.28 -10.94
CA THR A 342 -28.21 -11.26 -10.13
C THR A 342 -27.93 -11.04 -8.63
N PHE A 343 -28.96 -10.65 -7.89
CA PHE A 343 -28.86 -10.44 -6.46
C PHE A 343 -28.65 -11.70 -5.64
N THR A 344 -28.99 -12.88 -6.15
CA THR A 344 -28.92 -14.16 -5.43
C THR A 344 -27.56 -14.84 -5.52
N GLN A 345 -26.72 -14.41 -6.45
CA GLN A 345 -25.43 -15.05 -6.78
C GLN A 345 -24.34 -14.02 -7.05
N PHE A 346 -24.22 -13.02 -6.15
CA PHE A 346 -23.22 -11.98 -6.28
C PHE A 346 -21.83 -12.50 -5.88
N PRO A 347 -20.77 -12.28 -6.69
CA PRO A 347 -19.43 -12.74 -6.37
C PRO A 347 -18.75 -11.86 -5.32
N ASN A 348 -18.01 -12.49 -4.42
CA ASN A 348 -17.24 -11.82 -3.39
C ASN A 348 -15.81 -12.37 -3.37
N PRO A 349 -14.80 -11.56 -3.06
CA PRO A 349 -13.41 -11.99 -2.90
C PRO A 349 -13.30 -12.86 -1.63
N TRP A 350 -13.29 -14.18 -1.81
CA TRP A 350 -13.34 -15.11 -0.68
C TRP A 350 -12.01 -15.32 0.02
N ARG A 351 -10.93 -14.76 -0.49
CA ARG A 351 -9.61 -14.74 0.18
C ARG A 351 -9.58 -13.81 1.38
N MET A 352 -10.52 -12.88 1.48
CA MET A 352 -10.70 -11.94 2.58
C MET A 352 -12.04 -12.24 3.26
N ARG A 353 -12.08 -13.26 4.12
CA ARG A 353 -13.35 -13.83 4.59
C ARG A 353 -13.64 -13.75 6.07
N ALA A 354 -12.65 -13.42 6.91
CA ALA A 354 -12.89 -13.21 8.33
C ALA A 354 -13.30 -11.74 8.57
N THR A 355 -14.50 -11.52 9.07
CA THR A 355 -15.11 -10.19 9.22
C THR A 355 -14.91 -9.57 10.60
N ASP A 356 -14.20 -10.25 11.49
CA ASP A 356 -13.88 -9.80 12.85
C ASP A 356 -12.57 -9.02 12.96
N GLY A 357 -11.89 -8.78 11.82
CA GLY A 357 -10.64 -8.05 11.74
C GLY A 357 -9.41 -8.86 12.16
N THR A 358 -9.53 -10.16 12.32
CA THR A 358 -8.43 -11.03 12.77
C THR A 358 -7.65 -11.66 11.63
N GLN A 359 -8.13 -11.59 10.38
CA GLN A 359 -7.44 -12.21 9.25
C GLN A 359 -6.16 -11.46 8.88
N ASN A 360 -5.07 -12.20 8.75
CA ASN A 360 -3.80 -11.71 8.25
C ASN A 360 -3.79 -11.52 6.73
N PHE A 361 -2.90 -10.64 6.25
CA PHE A 361 -2.66 -10.40 4.83
C PHE A 361 -1.19 -10.61 4.50
N TYR A 362 -0.93 -11.25 3.36
CA TYR A 362 0.44 -11.41 2.87
C TYR A 362 0.96 -10.09 2.29
N ILE A 363 2.11 -9.64 2.80
CA ILE A 363 2.98 -8.71 2.07
C ILE A 363 3.80 -9.52 1.05
N PHE A 364 4.37 -10.65 1.51
CA PHE A 364 5.09 -11.57 0.64
C PHE A 364 4.82 -13.02 1.03
N ARG A 365 4.63 -13.88 0.03
CA ARG A 365 4.58 -15.32 0.19
C ARG A 365 5.38 -16.03 -0.91
N LEU A 366 5.75 -17.28 -0.66
CA LEU A 366 6.70 -18.01 -1.50
C LEU A 366 6.25 -18.15 -2.96
N ALA A 367 4.96 -18.34 -3.24
CA ALA A 367 4.47 -18.46 -4.60
C ALA A 367 4.70 -17.19 -5.43
N ASP A 368 4.56 -15.98 -4.83
CA ASP A 368 4.89 -14.72 -5.49
C ASP A 368 6.36 -14.69 -5.92
N ILE A 369 7.27 -15.08 -5.01
CA ILE A 369 8.71 -15.07 -5.29
C ILE A 369 9.13 -16.15 -6.29
N LEU A 370 8.50 -17.33 -6.26
CA LEU A 370 8.73 -18.37 -7.27
C LEU A 370 8.33 -17.89 -8.67
N LEU A 371 7.19 -17.26 -8.80
CA LEU A 371 6.70 -16.73 -10.08
C LEU A 371 7.49 -15.50 -10.54
N LEU A 372 7.96 -14.66 -9.62
CA LEU A 372 8.87 -13.55 -9.95
C LEU A 372 10.24 -14.05 -10.43
N LYS A 373 10.79 -15.09 -9.78
CA LYS A 373 12.01 -15.74 -10.27
C LYS A 373 11.80 -16.39 -11.65
N ALA A 374 10.63 -16.98 -11.90
CA ALA A 374 10.31 -17.53 -13.22
C ALA A 374 10.35 -16.43 -14.29
N GLU A 375 9.84 -15.24 -14.00
CA GLU A 375 9.92 -14.06 -14.87
C GLU A 375 11.37 -13.66 -15.14
N ALA A 376 12.20 -13.54 -14.09
CA ALA A 376 13.63 -13.22 -14.23
C ALA A 376 14.41 -14.30 -15.04
N LEU A 377 14.06 -15.58 -14.88
CA LEU A 377 14.64 -16.66 -15.69
C LEU A 377 14.22 -16.56 -17.16
N ALA A 378 12.97 -16.17 -17.45
CA ALA A 378 12.51 -15.96 -18.81
C ALA A 378 13.29 -14.83 -19.50
N HIS A 379 13.47 -13.69 -18.84
CA HIS A 379 14.25 -12.55 -19.33
C HIS A 379 15.74 -12.86 -19.53
N THR A 380 16.28 -13.84 -18.79
CA THR A 380 17.66 -14.28 -18.93
C THR A 380 17.81 -15.49 -19.88
N GLY A 381 16.75 -15.86 -20.60
CA GLY A 381 16.75 -16.92 -21.62
C GLY A 381 16.58 -18.34 -21.09
N ASN A 382 16.43 -18.53 -19.78
CA ASN A 382 16.20 -19.85 -19.19
C ASN A 382 14.69 -20.20 -19.13
N LEU A 383 14.08 -20.38 -20.31
CA LEU A 383 12.65 -20.67 -20.42
C LEU A 383 12.25 -21.98 -19.74
N THR A 384 13.10 -23.00 -19.79
CA THR A 384 12.84 -24.31 -19.14
C THR A 384 12.78 -24.15 -17.63
N GLY A 385 13.73 -23.44 -17.03
CA GLY A 385 13.75 -23.13 -15.60
C GLY A 385 12.55 -22.29 -15.17
N ALA A 386 12.18 -21.30 -15.98
CA ALA A 386 10.99 -20.48 -15.76
C ALA A 386 9.71 -21.33 -15.68
N MET A 387 9.46 -22.19 -16.67
CA MET A 387 8.27 -23.05 -16.69
C MET A 387 8.30 -24.13 -15.60
N ALA A 388 9.47 -24.56 -15.14
CA ALA A 388 9.57 -25.48 -14.00
C ALA A 388 9.04 -24.85 -12.70
N LEU A 389 9.34 -23.56 -12.43
CA LEU A 389 8.83 -22.83 -11.26
C LEU A 389 7.32 -22.59 -11.37
N VAL A 390 6.81 -22.24 -12.56
CA VAL A 390 5.37 -22.15 -12.82
C VAL A 390 4.69 -23.49 -12.51
N ASN A 391 5.28 -24.59 -12.98
CA ASN A 391 4.74 -25.93 -12.75
C ASN A 391 4.78 -26.35 -11.28
N GLN A 392 5.75 -25.87 -10.50
CA GLN A 392 5.79 -26.10 -9.05
C GLN A 392 4.55 -25.48 -8.36
N VAL A 393 4.18 -24.25 -8.72
CA VAL A 393 2.97 -23.58 -8.19
C VAL A 393 1.70 -24.31 -8.65
N ARG A 394 1.62 -24.73 -9.92
CA ARG A 394 0.48 -25.47 -10.50
C ARG A 394 0.30 -26.85 -9.85
N THR A 395 1.38 -27.56 -9.64
CA THR A 395 1.36 -28.91 -9.01
C THR A 395 0.78 -28.85 -7.60
N ARG A 396 1.07 -27.80 -6.82
CA ARG A 396 0.51 -27.57 -5.48
C ARG A 396 -1.03 -27.60 -5.49
N VAL A 397 -1.65 -27.06 -6.53
CA VAL A 397 -3.12 -27.07 -6.70
C VAL A 397 -3.62 -28.20 -7.61
N LEU A 398 -2.81 -29.22 -7.84
CA LEU A 398 -3.14 -30.39 -8.65
C LEU A 398 -3.59 -30.05 -10.09
N LEU A 399 -3.00 -29.03 -10.67
CA LEU A 399 -3.17 -28.69 -12.08
C LEU A 399 -2.08 -29.37 -12.92
N ALA A 400 -2.43 -29.70 -14.15
CA ALA A 400 -1.47 -30.21 -15.13
C ALA A 400 -0.36 -29.18 -15.39
N ASN A 401 0.82 -29.67 -15.75
CA ASN A 401 1.92 -28.81 -16.17
C ASN A 401 1.51 -27.95 -17.35
N ILE A 402 2.00 -26.72 -17.35
CA ILE A 402 1.84 -25.81 -18.48
C ILE A 402 2.71 -26.28 -19.65
N THR A 403 2.29 -26.02 -20.87
CA THR A 403 3.10 -26.32 -22.06
C THR A 403 4.43 -25.56 -22.01
N PRO A 404 5.53 -26.14 -22.50
CA PRO A 404 6.80 -25.44 -22.62
C PRO A 404 6.65 -24.07 -23.31
N ALA A 405 7.42 -23.09 -22.88
CA ALA A 405 7.45 -21.80 -23.54
C ALA A 405 8.30 -21.87 -24.82
N THR A 406 7.83 -21.21 -25.86
CA THR A 406 8.48 -21.19 -27.19
C THR A 406 9.32 -19.93 -27.42
N SER A 407 9.10 -18.90 -26.61
CA SER A 407 9.83 -17.63 -26.63
C SER A 407 9.78 -16.97 -25.25
N GLU A 408 10.57 -15.92 -25.04
CA GLU A 408 10.50 -15.07 -23.85
C GLU A 408 9.10 -14.50 -23.67
N SER A 409 8.52 -13.90 -24.71
CA SER A 409 7.17 -13.33 -24.65
C SER A 409 6.10 -14.37 -24.27
N ASP A 410 6.16 -15.57 -24.86
CA ASP A 410 5.25 -16.66 -24.49
C ASP A 410 5.45 -17.11 -23.03
N ALA A 411 6.68 -17.09 -22.54
CA ALA A 411 6.97 -17.41 -21.15
C ALA A 411 6.37 -16.33 -20.21
N ILE A 412 6.58 -15.06 -20.50
CA ILE A 412 6.06 -13.94 -19.73
C ILE A 412 4.53 -13.98 -19.70
N ASP A 413 3.87 -14.18 -20.83
CA ASP A 413 2.40 -14.27 -20.89
C ASP A 413 1.86 -15.43 -20.02
N LYS A 414 2.53 -16.58 -20.04
CA LYS A 414 2.20 -17.75 -19.20
C LYS A 414 2.41 -17.47 -17.72
N ILE A 415 3.51 -16.80 -17.36
CA ILE A 415 3.82 -16.41 -15.98
C ILE A 415 2.81 -15.40 -15.47
N LEU A 416 2.56 -14.34 -16.22
CA LEU A 416 1.56 -13.32 -15.85
C LEU A 416 0.16 -13.91 -15.70
N LYS A 417 -0.18 -14.92 -16.52
CA LYS A 417 -1.45 -15.64 -16.39
C LYS A 417 -1.49 -16.48 -15.11
N GLU A 418 -0.41 -17.17 -14.77
CA GLU A 418 -0.34 -17.93 -13.51
C GLU A 418 -0.37 -17.00 -12.30
N ARG A 419 0.36 -15.86 -12.32
CA ARG A 419 0.31 -14.82 -11.28
C ARG A 419 -1.10 -14.28 -11.09
N PHE A 420 -1.80 -13.98 -12.18
CA PHE A 420 -3.19 -13.52 -12.16
C PHE A 420 -4.14 -14.46 -11.40
N LEU A 421 -3.98 -15.77 -11.58
CA LEU A 421 -4.82 -16.79 -10.94
C LEU A 421 -4.37 -17.08 -9.50
N GLU A 422 -3.06 -17.12 -9.29
CA GLU A 422 -2.46 -17.48 -8.01
C GLU A 422 -2.56 -16.35 -6.99
N LEU A 423 -2.33 -15.09 -7.41
CA LEU A 423 -2.20 -13.92 -6.54
C LEU A 423 -3.42 -12.98 -6.59
N ALA A 424 -4.56 -13.43 -7.14
CA ALA A 424 -5.77 -12.63 -7.18
C ALA A 424 -6.17 -12.13 -5.78
N PHE A 425 -6.56 -10.88 -5.65
CA PHE A 425 -6.88 -10.20 -4.39
C PHE A 425 -5.70 -10.07 -3.39
N GLU A 426 -4.47 -10.03 -3.92
CA GLU A 426 -3.27 -9.76 -3.12
C GLU A 426 -2.58 -8.45 -3.53
N GLY A 427 -3.26 -7.58 -4.28
CA GLY A 427 -2.77 -6.25 -4.64
C GLY A 427 -1.61 -6.23 -5.63
N GLN A 428 -1.41 -7.30 -6.43
CA GLN A 428 -0.20 -7.43 -7.27
C GLN A 428 -0.42 -7.12 -8.74
N ARG A 429 -1.62 -7.35 -9.27
CA ARG A 429 -1.87 -7.47 -10.71
C ARG A 429 -1.50 -6.23 -11.53
N TRP A 430 -1.89 -5.03 -11.08
CA TRP A 430 -1.53 -3.78 -11.73
C TRP A 430 -0.02 -3.62 -11.87
N PHE A 431 0.70 -3.87 -10.78
CA PHE A 431 2.14 -3.72 -10.73
C PHE A 431 2.87 -4.78 -11.57
N ASP A 432 2.34 -6.00 -11.66
CA ASP A 432 2.86 -7.06 -12.53
C ASP A 432 2.75 -6.67 -14.00
N LEU A 433 1.57 -6.19 -14.41
CA LEU A 433 1.34 -5.75 -15.80
C LEU A 433 2.18 -4.52 -16.16
N LYS A 434 2.29 -3.56 -15.21
CA LYS A 434 3.08 -2.35 -15.40
C LYS A 434 4.57 -2.67 -15.57
N ARG A 435 5.12 -3.56 -14.74
CA ARG A 435 6.52 -3.99 -14.81
C ARG A 435 6.86 -4.59 -16.17
N GLU A 436 5.97 -5.40 -16.73
CA GLU A 436 6.15 -6.06 -18.03
C GLU A 436 5.70 -5.20 -19.23
N GLY A 437 5.26 -3.97 -19.00
CA GLY A 437 4.75 -3.09 -20.07
C GLY A 437 3.47 -3.62 -20.73
N LYS A 438 2.72 -4.49 -20.05
CA LYS A 438 1.54 -5.19 -20.58
C LYS A 438 0.21 -4.53 -20.15
N THR A 439 0.25 -3.43 -19.40
CA THR A 439 -0.95 -2.83 -18.79
C THR A 439 -2.00 -2.50 -19.86
N VAL A 440 -1.66 -1.67 -20.85
CA VAL A 440 -2.61 -1.25 -21.86
C VAL A 440 -3.03 -2.44 -22.74
N GLU A 441 -2.10 -3.32 -23.15
CA GLU A 441 -2.39 -4.49 -23.95
C GLU A 441 -3.44 -5.41 -23.29
N VAL A 442 -3.23 -5.72 -22.01
CA VAL A 442 -4.09 -6.66 -21.28
C VAL A 442 -5.41 -6.00 -20.88
N LEU A 443 -5.34 -4.81 -20.28
CA LEU A 443 -6.51 -4.17 -19.70
C LEU A 443 -7.48 -3.64 -20.76
N SER A 444 -7.01 -3.29 -21.95
CA SER A 444 -7.89 -2.94 -23.08
C SER A 444 -8.80 -4.09 -23.53
N GLN A 445 -8.57 -5.31 -23.08
CA GLN A 445 -9.37 -6.49 -23.39
C GLN A 445 -10.38 -6.86 -22.29
N GLN A 446 -10.49 -6.09 -21.22
CA GLN A 446 -11.41 -6.37 -20.12
C GLN A 446 -12.85 -6.39 -20.60
N LYS A 447 -13.59 -7.42 -20.19
CA LYS A 447 -14.98 -7.65 -20.60
C LYS A 447 -15.86 -7.97 -19.40
N TYR A 448 -17.15 -7.67 -19.55
CA TYR A 448 -18.18 -8.13 -18.64
C TYR A 448 -19.26 -8.90 -19.41
N LEU A 449 -20.08 -9.66 -18.69
CA LEU A 449 -21.16 -10.44 -19.27
C LEU A 449 -22.45 -9.63 -19.23
N VAL A 450 -23.05 -9.42 -20.38
CA VAL A 450 -24.40 -8.86 -20.52
C VAL A 450 -25.37 -10.01 -20.76
N TYR A 451 -26.29 -10.20 -19.83
CA TYR A 451 -27.35 -11.19 -20.00
C TYR A 451 -28.45 -10.64 -20.92
N ASP A 452 -28.74 -11.35 -22.01
CA ASP A 452 -29.84 -11.07 -22.89
C ASP A 452 -31.07 -11.95 -22.49
N PRO A 453 -32.13 -11.35 -21.94
CA PRO A 453 -33.32 -12.10 -21.53
C PRO A 453 -34.11 -12.70 -22.66
N VAL A 454 -33.95 -12.21 -23.89
CA VAL A 454 -34.67 -12.71 -25.07
C VAL A 454 -34.05 -14.01 -25.57
N THR A 455 -32.73 -14.01 -25.73
CA THR A 455 -31.99 -15.19 -26.20
C THR A 455 -31.60 -16.13 -25.07
N GLN A 456 -31.76 -15.72 -23.81
CA GLN A 456 -31.31 -16.43 -22.59
C GLN A 456 -29.82 -16.76 -22.65
N THR A 457 -29.03 -15.94 -23.29
CA THR A 457 -27.58 -16.07 -23.42
C THR A 457 -26.86 -14.89 -22.78
N SER A 458 -25.58 -15.08 -22.41
CA SER A 458 -24.71 -14.00 -21.96
C SER A 458 -23.68 -13.68 -23.03
N ASN A 459 -23.62 -12.42 -23.44
CA ASN A 459 -22.63 -11.91 -24.38
C ASN A 459 -21.50 -11.20 -23.65
N GLN A 460 -20.25 -11.41 -24.08
CA GLN A 460 -19.12 -10.68 -23.59
C GLN A 460 -19.01 -9.32 -24.29
N THR A 461 -19.00 -8.26 -23.49
CA THR A 461 -18.88 -6.88 -23.96
C THR A 461 -17.67 -6.23 -23.27
N LEU A 462 -16.94 -5.37 -23.98
CA LEU A 462 -15.84 -4.61 -23.38
C LEU A 462 -16.37 -3.71 -22.26
N MET A 463 -15.57 -3.55 -21.20
CA MET A 463 -15.89 -2.58 -20.14
C MET A 463 -16.02 -1.19 -20.76
N PRO A 464 -17.03 -0.40 -20.36
CA PRO A 464 -17.35 0.87 -21.02
C PRO A 464 -16.27 1.95 -20.83
N TYR A 465 -15.43 1.84 -19.82
CA TYR A 465 -14.37 2.79 -19.49
C TYR A 465 -13.02 2.50 -20.17
N ILE A 466 -12.87 1.39 -20.86
CA ILE A 466 -11.63 1.06 -21.59
C ILE A 466 -11.12 2.20 -22.50
N PRO A 467 -11.97 2.99 -23.18
CA PRO A 467 -11.49 4.12 -23.95
C PRO A 467 -10.75 5.20 -23.18
N ASN A 468 -10.87 5.23 -21.84
CA ASN A 468 -10.17 6.19 -20.99
C ASN A 468 -8.70 5.78 -20.71
N LEU A 469 -8.39 4.48 -20.84
CA LEU A 469 -7.07 3.95 -20.51
C LEU A 469 -5.98 4.51 -21.44
N ASP A 470 -5.03 5.20 -20.84
CA ASP A 470 -3.89 5.80 -21.54
C ASP A 470 -2.59 5.55 -20.75
N SER A 471 -1.47 5.84 -21.39
CA SER A 471 -0.13 5.72 -20.80
C SER A 471 0.07 6.63 -19.57
N LYS A 472 -0.65 7.77 -19.48
CA LYS A 472 -0.63 8.65 -18.30
C LYS A 472 -1.11 7.91 -17.04
N ASP A 473 -2.07 6.98 -17.18
CA ASP A 473 -2.68 6.26 -16.07
C ASP A 473 -1.73 5.25 -15.40
N LEU A 474 -0.56 5.01 -15.99
CA LEU A 474 0.49 4.20 -15.38
C LEU A 474 1.06 4.83 -14.10
N LEU A 475 0.87 6.13 -13.91
CA LEU A 475 1.18 6.86 -12.67
C LEU A 475 -0.05 7.65 -12.24
N LEU A 476 -0.32 7.68 -10.93
CA LEU A 476 -1.33 8.56 -10.40
C LEU A 476 -0.84 10.03 -10.39
N PRO A 477 -1.76 11.02 -10.42
CA PRO A 477 -1.39 12.42 -10.29
C PRO A 477 -0.80 12.72 -8.91
N VAL A 478 0.15 13.63 -8.84
CA VAL A 478 0.52 14.25 -7.57
C VAL A 478 -0.69 15.07 -7.09
N PRO A 479 -1.15 14.89 -5.84
CA PRO A 479 -2.34 15.59 -5.37
C PRO A 479 -2.20 17.11 -5.46
N GLN A 480 -3.24 17.81 -5.97
CA GLN A 480 -3.20 19.27 -6.09
C GLN A 480 -2.93 19.93 -4.73
N ALA A 481 -3.57 19.44 -3.66
CA ALA A 481 -3.35 19.96 -2.31
C ALA A 481 -1.89 19.83 -1.84
N ALA A 482 -1.16 18.80 -2.28
CA ALA A 482 0.25 18.65 -1.96
C ALA A 482 1.10 19.71 -2.71
N ILE A 483 0.80 19.97 -3.98
CA ILE A 483 1.47 21.00 -4.79
C ILE A 483 1.17 22.40 -4.24
N ASP A 484 -0.08 22.68 -3.86
CA ASP A 484 -0.50 23.97 -3.29
C ASP A 484 0.22 24.26 -1.95
N ASN A 485 0.49 23.22 -1.18
CA ASN A 485 1.22 23.33 0.09
C ASN A 485 2.76 23.34 -0.09
N ASN A 486 3.26 22.83 -1.20
CA ASN A 486 4.70 22.73 -1.47
C ASN A 486 4.99 22.97 -2.96
N SER A 487 5.32 24.21 -3.30
CA SER A 487 5.61 24.63 -4.69
C SER A 487 6.86 23.97 -5.32
N ASN A 488 7.66 23.22 -4.55
CA ASN A 488 8.78 22.44 -5.07
C ASN A 488 8.34 21.09 -5.66
N LEU A 489 7.05 20.73 -5.52
CA LEU A 489 6.51 19.54 -6.16
C LEU A 489 6.08 19.85 -7.61
N SER A 490 6.37 18.93 -8.51
CA SER A 490 5.91 18.96 -9.90
C SER A 490 4.83 17.91 -10.15
N GLN A 491 3.96 18.14 -11.09
CA GLN A 491 2.92 17.19 -11.50
C GLN A 491 3.49 16.10 -12.42
N ASN A 492 2.82 14.94 -12.46
CA ASN A 492 3.10 13.92 -13.45
C ASN A 492 2.57 14.33 -14.84
N PRO A 493 3.24 13.92 -15.93
CA PRO A 493 2.79 14.23 -17.29
C PRO A 493 1.35 13.74 -17.55
N GLY A 494 0.54 14.57 -18.17
CA GLY A 494 -0.84 14.24 -18.54
C GLY A 494 -1.91 14.69 -17.54
N TYR A 495 -1.51 15.27 -16.39
CA TYR A 495 -2.42 15.78 -15.37
C TYR A 495 -2.32 17.29 -15.18
#